data_9559d12d6516386c737a08a83306bf32
#
_entry.id   9559d12d6516386c737a08a83306bf32
#
_cell.length_a   1.000
_cell.length_b   1.000
_cell.length_c   1.000
_cell.angle_alpha   90.00
_cell.angle_beta   90.00
_cell.angle_gamma   90.00
#
_symmetry.space_group_name_H-M   'P 1'
#
loop_
_entity.id
_entity.type
_entity.pdbx_description
1 polymer ?
#
loop_
_entity_poly.entity_id
_entity_poly.type
_entity_poly.pdbx_seq_one_letter_code
_entity_poly.pdbx_strand_id
1 'polypeptide(L)'
;MEPTIFGYIRVSTKEQCEDRQIIALRQFPVPENNIFMDKLSGKDFNRPQYKKLLRKLKQGDILVIKSIDRLGRNYDEILNQWRIITKEKQADIVVLD
;
A
#
# COMPACT_ATOMS: atom_id res chain seq x y z
N MET A 1 -0.39 9.92 20.66
CA MET A 1 -1.32 9.95 19.54
C MET A 1 -1.48 8.56 18.96
N GLU A 2 -2.71 8.20 18.61
CA GLU A 2 -2.96 6.89 18.04
C GLU A 2 -2.41 6.83 16.60
N PRO A 3 -1.85 5.68 16.20
CA PRO A 3 -1.38 5.53 14.83
C PRO A 3 -2.54 5.58 13.84
N THR A 4 -2.27 6.15 12.67
CA THR A 4 -3.23 6.14 11.57
C THR A 4 -2.98 4.87 10.76
N ILE A 5 -4.06 4.18 10.41
CA ILE A 5 -3.97 2.96 9.60
C ILE A 5 -4.33 3.30 8.16
N PHE A 6 -3.41 3.05 7.24
CA PHE A 6 -3.61 3.24 5.81
C PHE A 6 -3.61 1.91 5.10
N GLY A 7 -4.27 1.85 3.96
CA GLY A 7 -4.25 0.67 3.11
C GLY A 7 -3.83 1.05 1.70
N TYR A 8 -3.12 0.16 1.03
CA TYR A 8 -2.72 0.37 -0.35
C TYR A 8 -3.12 -0.83 -1.21
N ILE A 9 -3.73 -0.53 -2.34
CA ILE A 9 -4.17 -1.51 -3.33
C ILE A 9 -3.55 -1.15 -4.66
N ARG A 10 -2.94 -2.13 -5.32
CA ARG A 10 -2.43 -1.96 -6.68
C ARG A 10 -2.96 -3.10 -7.54
N VAL A 11 -3.63 -2.75 -8.62
CA VAL A 11 -4.16 -3.73 -9.57
C VAL A 11 -3.74 -3.32 -10.98
N SER A 12 -3.62 -4.31 -11.86
CA SER A 12 -3.39 -4.02 -13.28
C SER A 12 -4.71 -3.59 -13.92
N THR A 13 -4.62 -2.93 -15.08
CA THR A 13 -5.83 -2.54 -15.80
C THR A 13 -6.61 -3.75 -16.30
N LYS A 14 -5.99 -4.93 -16.33
CA LYS A 14 -6.63 -6.17 -16.77
C LYS A 14 -7.23 -6.96 -15.61
N GLU A 15 -6.85 -6.67 -14.38
CA GLU A 15 -7.38 -7.37 -13.20
C GLU A 15 -8.71 -6.77 -12.79
N GLN A 16 -9.65 -7.65 -12.44
CA GLN A 16 -10.94 -7.24 -11.91
C GLN A 16 -11.12 -7.71 -10.46
N CYS A 17 -10.01 -8.00 -9.79
CA CYS A 17 -10.04 -8.57 -8.44
C CYS A 17 -9.74 -7.53 -7.35
N GLU A 18 -9.95 -6.25 -7.65
CA GLU A 18 -9.74 -5.19 -6.65
C GLU A 18 -10.65 -5.36 -5.44
N ASP A 19 -11.83 -5.93 -5.64
CA ASP A 19 -12.78 -6.15 -4.56
C ASP A 19 -12.22 -7.04 -3.45
N ARG A 20 -11.44 -8.04 -3.81
CA ARG A 20 -10.82 -8.93 -2.82
C ARG A 20 -9.85 -8.18 -1.92
N GLN A 21 -9.09 -7.27 -2.51
CA GLN A 21 -8.14 -6.47 -1.74
C GLN A 21 -8.88 -5.49 -0.82
N ILE A 22 -9.93 -4.86 -1.34
CA ILE A 22 -10.74 -3.93 -0.54
C ILE A 22 -11.37 -4.67 0.64
N ILE A 23 -11.96 -5.83 0.40
CA ILE A 23 -12.59 -6.63 1.45
C ILE A 23 -11.57 -7.02 2.52
N ALA A 24 -10.37 -7.47 2.10
CA ALA A 24 -9.33 -7.86 3.04
C ALA A 24 -8.89 -6.69 3.91
N LEU A 25 -8.74 -5.51 3.32
CA LEU A 25 -8.35 -4.32 4.07
C LEU A 25 -9.43 -3.88 5.05
N ARG A 26 -10.71 -3.97 4.64
CA ARG A 26 -11.82 -3.61 5.52
C ARG A 26 -11.90 -4.54 6.73
N GLN A 27 -11.54 -5.79 6.54
CA GLN A 27 -11.56 -6.77 7.63
C GLN A 27 -10.44 -6.52 8.66
N PHE A 28 -9.38 -5.87 8.26
CA PHE A 28 -8.23 -5.65 9.14
C PHE A 28 -8.48 -4.74 10.32
N PRO A 29 -9.18 -3.67 10.46
CA PRO A 29 -9.98 -2.79 9.62
C PRO A 29 -9.24 -1.51 9.23
N VAL A 30 -9.17 -1.25 7.95
CA VAL A 30 -8.61 0.00 7.44
C VAL A 30 -9.77 0.95 7.12
N PRO A 31 -9.77 2.19 7.65
CA PRO A 31 -10.82 3.14 7.30
C PRO A 31 -10.87 3.37 5.80
N GLU A 32 -12.07 3.43 5.25
CA GLU A 32 -12.25 3.52 3.80
C GLU A 32 -11.58 4.76 3.20
N ASN A 33 -11.61 5.87 3.93
CA ASN A 33 -10.97 7.10 3.47
C ASN A 33 -9.44 7.00 3.43
N ASN A 34 -8.87 6.00 4.06
CA ASN A 34 -7.43 5.79 4.11
C ASN A 34 -6.96 4.69 3.18
N ILE A 35 -7.84 4.19 2.32
CA ILE A 35 -7.47 3.20 1.30
C ILE A 35 -7.10 3.93 0.02
N PHE A 36 -5.87 3.73 -0.44
CA PHE A 36 -5.34 4.34 -1.66
C PHE A 36 -5.19 3.24 -2.71
N MET A 37 -5.72 3.49 -3.91
CA MET A 37 -5.71 2.48 -4.96
C MET A 37 -5.16 3.04 -6.25
N ASP A 38 -4.23 2.30 -6.86
CA ASP A 38 -3.69 2.58 -8.19
C ASP A 38 -4.07 1.44 -9.14
N LYS A 39 -4.58 1.82 -10.30
CA LYS A 39 -4.83 0.90 -11.41
C LYS A 39 -3.82 1.21 -12.50
N LEU A 40 -2.83 0.34 -12.68
CA LEU A 40 -1.71 0.60 -13.56
C LEU A 40 -1.48 -0.55 -14.52
N SER A 41 -1.14 -0.21 -15.77
CA SER A 41 -0.66 -1.21 -16.71
C SER A 41 0.74 -1.66 -16.32
N GLY A 42 1.18 -2.83 -16.81
CA GLY A 42 2.51 -3.32 -16.51
C GLY A 42 3.64 -2.45 -17.02
N LYS A 43 3.35 -1.57 -18.00
CA LYS A 43 4.35 -0.68 -18.58
C LYS A 43 4.47 0.64 -17.84
N ASP A 44 3.41 1.06 -17.16
CA ASP A 44 3.36 2.35 -16.48
C ASP A 44 3.35 2.10 -14.99
N PHE A 45 4.42 2.47 -14.32
CA PHE A 45 4.54 2.28 -12.87
C PHE A 45 4.60 3.60 -12.13
N ASN A 46 3.90 4.60 -12.66
CA ASN A 46 3.78 5.90 -12.01
C ASN A 46 2.60 5.84 -11.03
N ARG A 47 2.87 5.50 -9.79
CA ARG A 47 1.84 5.25 -8.77
C ARG A 47 1.44 6.54 -8.04
N PRO A 48 0.51 7.34 -8.60
CA PRO A 48 0.18 8.63 -7.98
C PRO A 48 -0.48 8.50 -6.60
N GLN A 49 -1.32 7.50 -6.39
CA GLN A 49 -1.97 7.31 -5.10
C GLN A 49 -0.98 6.80 -4.05
N TYR A 50 -0.06 5.93 -4.45
CA TYR A 50 0.99 5.48 -3.55
C TYR A 50 1.88 6.64 -3.11
N LYS A 51 2.21 7.53 -4.04
CA LYS A 51 3.03 8.70 -3.71
C LYS A 51 2.32 9.62 -2.72
N LYS A 52 1.01 9.80 -2.88
CA LYS A 52 0.23 10.57 -1.92
C LYS A 52 0.23 9.91 -0.55
N LEU A 53 0.07 8.60 -0.52
CA LEU A 53 0.10 7.83 0.72
C LEU A 53 1.42 8.01 1.44
N LEU A 54 2.54 7.91 0.72
CA LEU A 54 3.86 8.09 1.33
C LEU A 54 4.02 9.45 1.98
N ARG A 55 3.45 10.49 1.38
CA ARG A 55 3.52 11.84 1.95
C ARG A 55 2.72 11.95 3.25
N LYS A 56 1.69 11.14 3.40
CA LYS A 56 0.83 11.17 4.58
C LYS A 56 1.34 10.29 5.71
N LEU A 57 2.18 9.30 5.41
CA LEU A 57 2.71 8.41 6.43
C LEU A 57 3.63 9.16 7.39
N LYS A 58 3.40 8.92 8.68
CA LYS A 58 4.19 9.53 9.75
C LYS A 58 4.66 8.44 10.69
N GLN A 59 5.58 8.81 11.58
CA GLN A 59 6.10 7.89 12.58
C GLN A 59 4.98 7.23 13.36
N GLY A 60 5.03 5.91 13.43
CA GLY A 60 4.04 5.12 14.16
C GLY A 60 2.81 4.74 13.36
N ASP A 61 2.62 5.28 12.15
CA ASP A 61 1.50 4.90 11.32
C ASP A 61 1.67 3.47 10.80
N ILE A 62 0.58 2.88 10.33
CA ILE A 62 0.57 1.50 9.84
C ILE A 62 0.08 1.49 8.40
N LEU A 63 0.83 0.83 7.53
CA LEU A 63 0.43 0.59 6.15
C LEU A 63 0.05 -0.87 5.98
N VAL A 64 -1.18 -1.13 5.56
CA VAL A 64 -1.69 -2.49 5.34
C VAL A 64 -1.74 -2.77 3.85
N ILE A 65 -1.16 -3.87 3.42
CA ILE A 65 -1.19 -4.31 2.04
C ILE A 65 -1.64 -5.77 1.98
N LYS A 66 -2.28 -6.14 0.88
CA LYS A 66 -2.76 -7.52 0.72
C LYS A 66 -1.59 -8.49 0.56
N SER A 67 -0.59 -8.10 -0.24
CA SER A 67 0.59 -8.92 -0.48
C SER A 67 1.79 -8.01 -0.73
N ILE A 68 2.98 -8.54 -0.48
CA ILE A 68 4.21 -7.75 -0.52
C ILE A 68 4.53 -7.22 -1.92
N ASP A 69 4.08 -7.91 -2.96
CA ASP A 69 4.33 -7.50 -4.34
C ASP A 69 3.58 -6.22 -4.72
N ARG A 70 2.71 -5.72 -3.88
CA ARG A 70 2.04 -4.43 -4.10
C ARG A 70 3.01 -3.25 -3.94
N LEU A 71 4.15 -3.46 -3.29
CA LEU A 71 5.13 -2.40 -3.08
C LEU A 71 6.02 -2.15 -4.28
N GLY A 72 6.20 -3.12 -5.16
CA GLY A 72 7.05 -2.96 -6.32
C GLY A 72 6.85 -4.05 -7.36
N ARG A 73 7.46 -3.86 -8.52
CA ARG A 73 7.37 -4.81 -9.63
C ARG A 73 8.41 -5.92 -9.54
N ASN A 74 9.47 -5.71 -8.77
CA ASN A 74 10.53 -6.68 -8.62
C ASN A 74 11.09 -6.60 -7.22
N TYR A 75 12.01 -7.50 -6.91
CA TYR A 75 12.57 -7.63 -5.57
C TYR A 75 13.24 -6.35 -5.09
N ASP A 76 14.02 -5.73 -5.97
CA ASP A 76 14.76 -4.51 -5.59
C ASP A 76 13.81 -3.36 -5.26
N GLU A 77 12.75 -3.18 -6.04
CA GLU A 77 11.75 -2.15 -5.77
C GLU A 77 11.04 -2.42 -4.45
N ILE A 78 10.68 -3.67 -4.19
CA ILE A 78 10.00 -4.06 -2.96
C ILE A 78 10.87 -3.73 -1.76
N LEU A 79 12.15 -4.12 -1.79
CA LEU A 79 13.07 -3.83 -0.71
C LEU A 79 13.26 -2.33 -0.50
N ASN A 80 13.38 -1.58 -1.59
CA ASN A 80 13.57 -0.14 -1.50
C ASN A 80 12.36 0.53 -0.86
N GLN A 81 11.16 0.17 -1.27
CA GLN A 81 9.94 0.74 -0.69
C GLN A 81 9.76 0.32 0.77
N TRP A 82 10.09 -0.93 1.08
CA TRP A 82 10.05 -1.41 2.46
C TRP A 82 10.94 -0.54 3.35
N ARG A 83 12.14 -0.26 2.89
CA ARG A 83 13.09 0.57 3.65
C ARG A 83 12.59 1.99 3.82
N ILE A 84 12.02 2.59 2.75
CA ILE A 84 11.47 3.93 2.82
C ILE A 84 10.39 4.00 3.89
N ILE A 85 9.46 3.06 3.88
CA ILE A 85 8.33 3.07 4.80
C ILE A 85 8.80 2.83 6.24
N THR A 86 9.67 1.83 6.45
CA THR A 86 10.04 1.43 7.81
C THR A 86 11.16 2.29 8.40
N LYS A 87 12.10 2.73 7.57
CA LYS A 87 13.27 3.48 8.07
C LYS A 87 13.10 4.98 7.95
N GLU A 88 12.65 5.46 6.80
CA GLU A 88 12.53 6.91 6.58
C GLU A 88 11.25 7.46 7.18
N LYS A 89 10.13 6.80 6.97
CA LYS A 89 8.85 7.22 7.54
C LYS A 89 8.62 6.70 8.94
N GLN A 90 9.35 5.67 9.35
CA GLN A 90 9.22 5.01 10.65
C GLN A 90 7.80 4.50 10.89
N ALA A 91 7.17 4.04 9.84
CA ALA A 91 5.85 3.42 9.88
C ALA A 91 5.99 1.90 9.86
N ASP A 92 4.93 1.21 10.26
CA ASP A 92 4.89 -0.24 10.20
C ASP A 92 4.19 -0.71 8.95
N ILE A 93 4.50 -1.93 8.52
CA ILE A 93 3.86 -2.57 7.37
C ILE A 93 3.18 -3.85 7.85
N VAL A 94 1.93 -4.04 7.47
CA VAL A 94 1.20 -5.28 7.72
C VAL A 94 0.85 -5.90 6.38
N VAL A 95 1.28 -7.14 6.17
CA VAL A 95 0.98 -7.91 4.95
C VAL A 95 -0.06 -8.95 5.32
N LEU A 96 -1.21 -8.92 4.64
CA LEU A 96 -2.34 -9.77 4.98
C LEU A 96 -2.24 -11.18 4.41
N ASP A 97 -1.41 -11.38 3.41
CA ASP A 97 -1.31 -12.66 2.71
C ASP A 97 -0.07 -13.45 3.10
#